data_014541907736b8a9ce389c842ccd1a7d
#
_entry.id   014541907736b8a9ce389c842ccd1a7d
#
_cell.length_a   1.000
_cell.length_b   1.000
_cell.length_c   1.000
_cell.angle_alpha   90.00
_cell.angle_beta   90.00
_cell.angle_gamma   90.00
#
_symmetry.space_group_name_H-M   'P 1'
#
loop_
_entity.id
_entity.type
_entity.pdbx_description
1 polymer ?
#
loop_
_entity_poly.entity_id
_entity_poly.type
_entity_poly.pdbx_seq_one_letter_code
_entity_poly.pdbx_strand_id
1 'polypeptide(L)'
;MKKRIWIIGTIIVLVAVVILLAWQSDFRYTYVPDRSIIKNRHKPLSGFDQNGNIMGQDQAGHLLNTSEKRTTVKVDDRLLKMGKTAFYKETFGNEIFLTDIMGILDGPLTFGNLMKAIIALHGEGTSNLRVELASDFKAGGRVFHKGEKIDTGIDVPKGAYAPLGMPIRYDHGRVRVGISCAACHATVDRLSKNVIEGAPNNDLNLGLMMAFASNTATYFTHAQIKAANVQAIKAYL
;
A
#
# COMPACT_ATOMS: atom_id res chain seq x y z
N MET A 1 26.20 46.11 -0.57
CA MET A 1 25.14 45.57 -1.49
C MET A 1 25.63 44.39 -2.31
N LYS A 2 26.77 44.45 -3.02
CA LYS A 2 27.25 43.34 -3.92
C LYS A 2 27.40 41.98 -3.20
N LYS A 3 27.98 41.91 -2.00
CA LYS A 3 28.12 40.63 -1.26
C LYS A 3 26.77 39.96 -0.92
N ARG A 4 25.74 40.72 -0.57
CA ARG A 4 24.40 40.17 -0.30
C ARG A 4 23.73 39.58 -1.55
N ILE A 5 23.93 40.21 -2.69
CA ILE A 5 23.39 39.73 -3.98
C ILE A 5 24.06 38.40 -4.36
N TRP A 6 25.37 38.28 -4.17
CA TRP A 6 26.10 37.03 -4.42
C TRP A 6 25.64 35.89 -3.50
N ILE A 7 25.42 36.16 -2.21
CA ILE A 7 24.92 35.16 -1.26
C ILE A 7 23.53 34.68 -1.66
N ILE A 8 22.63 35.59 -2.00
CA ILE A 8 21.26 35.25 -2.45
C ILE A 8 21.32 34.43 -3.75
N GLY A 9 22.15 34.82 -4.72
CA GLY A 9 22.33 34.06 -5.95
C GLY A 9 22.82 32.63 -5.71
N THR A 10 23.82 32.47 -4.81
CA THR A 10 24.33 31.14 -4.45
C THR A 10 23.26 30.27 -3.78
N ILE A 11 22.45 30.85 -2.89
CA ILE A 11 21.36 30.12 -2.24
C ILE A 11 20.32 29.67 -3.27
N ILE A 12 19.94 30.54 -4.20
CA ILE A 12 18.96 30.19 -5.26
C ILE A 12 19.50 29.03 -6.13
N VAL A 13 20.77 29.08 -6.52
CA VAL A 13 21.40 28.01 -7.30
C VAL A 13 21.43 26.69 -6.52
N LEU A 14 21.81 26.73 -5.23
CA LEU A 14 21.82 25.54 -4.38
C LEU A 14 20.41 24.95 -4.24
N VAL A 15 19.40 25.77 -4.01
CA VAL A 15 17.99 25.34 -3.95
C VAL A 15 17.54 24.73 -5.27
N ALA A 16 17.89 25.34 -6.39
CA ALA A 16 17.56 24.80 -7.73
C ALA A 16 18.23 23.43 -7.96
N VAL A 17 19.51 23.27 -7.58
CA VAL A 17 20.23 22.00 -7.68
C VAL A 17 19.58 20.94 -6.79
N VAL A 18 19.21 21.27 -5.55
CA VAL A 18 18.52 20.33 -4.65
C VAL A 18 17.16 19.90 -5.22
N ILE A 19 16.40 20.83 -5.79
CA ILE A 19 15.12 20.53 -6.45
C ILE A 19 15.33 19.60 -7.66
N LEU A 20 16.34 19.85 -8.49
CA LEU A 20 16.65 19.00 -9.63
C LEU A 20 17.09 17.60 -9.22
N LEU A 21 17.94 17.48 -8.18
CA LEU A 21 18.36 16.19 -7.65
C LEU A 21 17.17 15.44 -7.03
N ALA A 22 16.32 16.12 -6.29
CA ALA A 22 15.09 15.53 -5.75
C ALA A 22 14.15 15.07 -6.88
N TRP A 23 14.04 15.84 -7.95
CA TRP A 23 13.20 15.46 -9.11
C TRP A 23 13.72 14.20 -9.83
N GLN A 24 15.03 14.01 -9.89
CA GLN A 24 15.65 12.84 -10.51
C GLN A 24 15.75 11.62 -9.58
N SER A 25 15.42 11.77 -8.29
CA SER A 25 15.49 10.66 -7.35
C SER A 25 14.32 9.68 -7.57
N ASP A 26 14.62 8.37 -7.57
CA ASP A 26 13.63 7.29 -7.42
C ASP A 26 13.86 6.67 -6.05
N PHE A 27 12.86 6.77 -5.19
CA PHE A 27 12.90 6.24 -3.83
C PHE A 27 11.71 5.32 -3.60
N ARG A 28 11.98 4.13 -3.05
CA ARG A 28 10.94 3.16 -2.69
C ARG A 28 11.08 2.78 -1.23
N TYR A 29 9.99 2.84 -0.52
CA TYR A 29 9.91 2.40 0.85
C TYR A 29 8.75 1.45 1.07
N THR A 30 9.05 0.33 1.73
CA THR A 30 8.05 -0.65 2.16
C THR A 30 8.48 -1.19 3.50
N TYR A 31 7.58 -1.18 4.45
CA TYR A 31 7.82 -1.85 5.72
C TYR A 31 7.75 -3.37 5.53
N VAL A 32 8.80 -4.06 5.93
CA VAL A 32 8.87 -5.52 6.00
C VAL A 32 9.25 -5.87 7.42
N PRO A 33 8.44 -6.60 8.18
CA PRO A 33 8.75 -6.92 9.55
C PRO A 33 9.92 -7.91 9.64
N ASP A 34 10.88 -7.65 10.51
CA ASP A 34 11.97 -8.60 10.82
C ASP A 34 11.40 -9.86 11.50
N ARG A 35 10.41 -9.66 12.36
CA ARG A 35 9.69 -10.71 13.06
C ARG A 35 8.20 -10.53 12.89
N SER A 36 7.49 -11.61 12.61
CA SER A 36 6.04 -11.65 12.50
C SER A 36 5.49 -12.89 13.21
N ILE A 37 4.25 -12.79 13.66
CA ILE A 37 3.50 -13.92 14.18
C ILE A 37 2.87 -14.60 12.95
N ILE A 38 3.22 -15.86 12.70
CA ILE A 38 2.61 -16.63 11.61
C ILE A 38 1.41 -17.37 12.18
N LYS A 39 0.21 -16.95 11.77
CA LYS A 39 -1.02 -17.66 12.09
C LYS A 39 -1.06 -18.93 11.23
N ASN A 40 -1.16 -20.11 11.80
CA ASN A 40 -1.22 -21.40 11.12
C ASN A 40 0.14 -22.06 10.76
N ARG A 41 1.11 -21.98 11.64
CA ARG A 41 2.39 -22.68 11.48
C ARG A 41 2.30 -24.22 11.47
N HIS A 42 1.11 -24.82 11.53
CA HIS A 42 0.94 -26.22 11.92
C HIS A 42 0.52 -27.18 10.81
N LYS A 43 0.51 -26.77 9.55
CA LYS A 43 0.40 -27.79 8.47
C LYS A 43 1.48 -27.53 7.43
N PRO A 44 2.32 -28.54 7.12
CA PRO A 44 3.13 -28.50 5.92
C PRO A 44 2.21 -28.21 4.74
N LEU A 45 2.70 -27.47 3.77
CA LEU A 45 1.97 -27.14 2.56
C LEU A 45 1.29 -28.38 1.99
N SER A 46 -0.01 -28.49 2.18
CA SER A 46 -0.82 -29.44 1.48
C SER A 46 -0.89 -28.97 0.02
N GLY A 47 -0.53 -29.82 -0.92
CA GLY A 47 -0.71 -29.53 -2.35
C GLY A 47 -2.19 -29.46 -2.69
N PHE A 48 -2.51 -28.84 -3.82
CA PHE A 48 -3.85 -28.93 -4.41
C PHE A 48 -3.85 -29.99 -5.49
N ASP A 49 -4.92 -30.76 -5.59
CA ASP A 49 -5.15 -31.66 -6.72
C ASP A 49 -5.54 -30.87 -7.99
N GLN A 50 -5.71 -31.56 -9.10
CA GLN A 50 -6.09 -30.94 -10.38
C GLN A 50 -7.47 -30.27 -10.35
N ASN A 51 -8.28 -30.55 -9.34
CA ASN A 51 -9.61 -30.00 -9.12
C ASN A 51 -9.62 -28.88 -8.07
N GLY A 52 -8.44 -28.49 -7.54
CA GLY A 52 -8.31 -27.43 -6.54
C GLY A 52 -8.61 -27.88 -5.11
N ASN A 53 -8.76 -29.19 -4.84
CA ASN A 53 -8.98 -29.69 -3.48
C ASN A 53 -7.66 -29.76 -2.71
N ILE A 54 -7.70 -29.44 -1.42
CA ILE A 54 -6.54 -29.55 -0.52
C ILE A 54 -6.22 -31.05 -0.31
N MET A 55 -5.02 -31.44 -0.71
CA MET A 55 -4.53 -32.80 -0.48
C MET A 55 -3.78 -32.90 0.84
N GLY A 56 -4.00 -33.98 1.57
CA GLY A 56 -3.20 -34.32 2.76
C GLY A 56 -1.73 -34.55 2.39
N GLN A 57 -0.83 -34.36 3.36
CA GLN A 57 0.60 -34.49 3.16
C GLN A 57 1.02 -35.87 2.58
N ASP A 58 0.33 -36.91 2.95
CA ASP A 58 0.58 -38.28 2.47
C ASP A 58 0.18 -38.46 0.99
N GLN A 59 -0.86 -37.79 0.55
CA GLN A 59 -1.32 -37.83 -0.84
C GLN A 59 -0.44 -36.97 -1.74
N ALA A 60 0.01 -35.79 -1.25
CA ALA A 60 0.94 -34.94 -1.99
C ALA A 60 2.30 -35.65 -2.17
N GLY A 61 2.79 -36.38 -1.18
CA GLY A 61 4.02 -37.17 -1.26
C GLY A 61 3.92 -38.32 -2.28
N HIS A 62 2.74 -38.93 -2.42
CA HIS A 62 2.54 -40.03 -3.35
C HIS A 62 2.46 -39.55 -4.83
N LEU A 63 1.87 -38.38 -5.07
CA LEU A 63 1.82 -37.78 -6.42
C LEU A 63 3.20 -37.26 -6.88
N LEU A 64 4.07 -36.89 -5.95
CA LEU A 64 5.44 -36.47 -6.25
C LEU A 64 6.33 -37.65 -6.69
N ASN A 65 5.95 -38.91 -6.36
CA ASN A 65 6.66 -40.12 -6.74
C ASN A 65 6.17 -40.80 -8.02
N THR A 66 5.01 -40.40 -8.55
CA THR A 66 4.53 -40.93 -9.85
C THR A 66 5.09 -40.08 -10.98
N SER A 67 6.00 -40.68 -11.69
CA SER A 67 6.79 -40.20 -12.82
C SER A 67 6.02 -39.44 -13.90
N GLU A 68 5.85 -38.15 -13.71
CA GLU A 68 5.84 -37.18 -14.81
C GLU A 68 6.81 -36.06 -14.39
N LYS A 69 7.73 -35.69 -15.29
CA LYS A 69 8.72 -34.61 -15.15
C LYS A 69 8.06 -33.26 -14.86
N ARG A 70 7.41 -33.13 -13.71
CA ARG A 70 7.04 -31.84 -13.15
C ARG A 70 8.25 -31.36 -12.36
N THR A 71 8.83 -30.25 -12.75
CA THR A 71 9.90 -29.56 -12.04
C THR A 71 9.38 -29.21 -10.65
N THR A 72 9.61 -30.08 -9.69
CA THR A 72 9.32 -29.80 -8.27
C THR A 72 10.31 -28.73 -7.82
N VAL A 73 9.81 -27.53 -7.50
CA VAL A 73 10.64 -26.49 -6.90
C VAL A 73 10.84 -26.83 -5.43
N LYS A 74 12.09 -27.05 -5.05
CA LYS A 74 12.45 -27.25 -3.63
C LYS A 74 12.25 -25.93 -2.88
N VAL A 75 11.41 -25.96 -1.86
CA VAL A 75 11.23 -24.80 -0.96
C VAL A 75 12.41 -24.76 -0.01
N ASP A 76 13.29 -23.79 -0.21
CA ASP A 76 14.43 -23.48 0.64
C ASP A 76 14.29 -22.08 1.28
N ASP A 77 15.21 -21.71 2.16
CA ASP A 77 15.20 -20.41 2.85
C ASP A 77 15.27 -19.22 1.87
N ARG A 78 15.95 -19.41 0.74
CA ARG A 78 16.04 -18.39 -0.33
C ARG A 78 14.66 -18.13 -0.93
N LEU A 79 13.94 -19.20 -1.28
CA LEU A 79 12.60 -19.11 -1.86
C LEU A 79 11.61 -18.51 -0.86
N LEU A 80 11.69 -18.91 0.42
CA LEU A 80 10.87 -18.32 1.49
C LEU A 80 11.15 -16.83 1.66
N LYS A 81 12.42 -16.42 1.65
CA LYS A 81 12.78 -14.99 1.71
C LYS A 81 12.30 -14.21 0.50
N MET A 82 12.40 -14.78 -0.70
CA MET A 82 11.86 -14.17 -1.92
C MET A 82 10.35 -14.03 -1.83
N GLY A 83 9.62 -15.06 -1.39
CA GLY A 83 8.18 -15.04 -1.19
C GLY A 83 7.76 -13.99 -0.18
N LYS A 84 8.45 -13.90 0.96
CA LYS A 84 8.21 -12.85 1.96
C LYS A 84 8.43 -11.46 1.37
N THR A 85 9.50 -11.28 0.60
CA THR A 85 9.79 -10.00 -0.05
C THR A 85 8.69 -9.62 -1.04
N ALA A 86 8.25 -10.55 -1.89
CA ALA A 86 7.16 -10.33 -2.82
C ALA A 86 5.83 -10.01 -2.10
N PHE A 87 5.51 -10.75 -1.04
CA PHE A 87 4.30 -10.55 -0.24
C PHE A 87 4.14 -9.12 0.29
N TYR A 88 5.24 -8.48 0.71
CA TYR A 88 5.22 -7.11 1.24
C TYR A 88 5.47 -6.02 0.18
N LYS A 89 6.23 -6.31 -0.86
CA LYS A 89 6.75 -5.29 -1.78
C LYS A 89 6.12 -5.30 -3.17
N GLU A 90 5.61 -6.46 -3.61
CA GLU A 90 5.12 -6.58 -4.98
C GLU A 90 3.72 -5.96 -5.11
N THR A 91 3.60 -4.97 -5.99
CA THR A 91 2.35 -4.25 -6.27
C THR A 91 1.82 -4.54 -7.66
N PHE A 92 2.59 -5.24 -8.50
CA PHE A 92 2.27 -5.48 -9.91
C PHE A 92 1.94 -4.20 -10.69
N GLY A 93 2.53 -3.07 -10.26
CA GLY A 93 2.34 -1.76 -10.89
C GLY A 93 1.04 -1.05 -10.52
N ASN A 94 0.28 -1.55 -9.53
CA ASN A 94 -1.00 -0.95 -9.14
C ASN A 94 -0.86 0.46 -8.53
N GLU A 95 0.34 0.89 -8.13
CA GLU A 95 0.61 2.25 -7.65
C GLU A 95 0.32 3.30 -8.72
N ILE A 96 0.52 2.99 -10.00
CA ILE A 96 0.19 3.89 -11.10
C ILE A 96 -1.33 4.01 -11.23
N PHE A 97 -2.03 2.88 -11.21
CA PHE A 97 -3.49 2.87 -11.28
C PHE A 97 -4.12 3.62 -10.09
N LEU A 98 -3.71 3.28 -8.87
CA LEU A 98 -4.29 3.85 -7.66
C LEU A 98 -4.00 5.34 -7.52
N THR A 99 -2.76 5.77 -7.82
CA THR A 99 -2.35 7.16 -7.56
C THR A 99 -2.57 8.05 -8.78
N ASP A 100 -2.09 7.64 -9.99
CA ASP A 100 -2.08 8.52 -11.15
C ASP A 100 -3.41 8.50 -11.92
N ILE A 101 -4.10 7.34 -11.94
CA ILE A 101 -5.36 7.19 -12.69
C ILE A 101 -6.55 7.44 -11.77
N MET A 102 -6.62 6.75 -10.66
CA MET A 102 -7.73 6.83 -9.72
C MET A 102 -7.65 8.05 -8.80
N GLY A 103 -6.43 8.51 -8.48
CA GLY A 103 -6.20 9.68 -7.62
C GLY A 103 -6.60 9.44 -6.17
N ILE A 104 -6.23 8.30 -5.60
CA ILE A 104 -6.59 7.91 -4.23
C ILE A 104 -6.02 8.86 -3.16
N LEU A 105 -4.96 9.60 -3.50
CA LEU A 105 -4.31 10.59 -2.64
C LEU A 105 -4.55 12.05 -3.10
N ASP A 106 -5.35 12.25 -4.13
CA ASP A 106 -5.63 13.57 -4.72
C ASP A 106 -7.03 14.09 -4.34
N GLY A 107 -7.76 13.36 -3.51
CA GLY A 107 -9.06 13.73 -2.94
C GLY A 107 -8.96 14.25 -1.51
N PRO A 108 -10.01 14.04 -0.68
CA PRO A 108 -10.00 14.43 0.74
C PRO A 108 -8.94 13.67 1.56
N LEU A 109 -8.54 12.47 1.15
CA LEU A 109 -7.35 11.79 1.67
C LEU A 109 -6.14 12.23 0.88
N THR A 110 -5.18 12.85 1.55
CA THR A 110 -3.92 13.27 0.94
C THR A 110 -2.75 12.52 1.54
N PHE A 111 -1.66 12.38 0.78
CA PHE A 111 -0.42 11.83 1.30
C PHE A 111 0.07 12.58 2.55
N GLY A 112 -0.05 13.92 2.55
CA GLY A 112 0.35 14.75 3.69
C GLY A 112 -0.44 14.43 4.96
N ASN A 113 -1.77 14.27 4.86
CA ASN A 113 -2.61 13.94 6.02
C ASN A 113 -2.38 12.51 6.50
N LEU A 114 -2.14 11.57 5.58
CA LEU A 114 -1.75 10.19 5.90
C LEU A 114 -0.44 10.17 6.68
N MET A 115 0.60 10.85 6.19
CA MET A 115 1.89 10.92 6.86
C MET A 115 1.83 11.66 8.20
N LYS A 116 1.04 12.74 8.30
CA LYS A 116 0.78 13.43 9.56
C LYS A 116 0.19 12.47 10.61
N ALA A 117 -0.78 11.65 10.20
CA ALA A 117 -1.40 10.66 11.09
C ALA A 117 -0.40 9.57 11.52
N ILE A 118 0.44 9.07 10.60
CA ILE A 118 1.47 8.06 10.91
C ILE A 118 2.53 8.62 11.87
N ILE A 119 3.03 9.83 11.60
CA ILE A 119 4.03 10.49 12.45
C ILE A 119 3.48 10.73 13.86
N ALA A 120 2.19 11.09 13.97
CA ALA A 120 1.54 11.31 15.27
C ALA A 120 1.42 10.04 16.13
N LEU A 121 1.63 8.84 15.55
CA LEU A 121 1.73 7.60 16.32
C LEU A 121 3.06 7.47 17.09
N HIS A 122 4.06 8.31 16.82
CA HIS A 122 5.39 8.24 17.44
C HIS A 122 6.03 6.85 17.44
N GLY A 123 5.72 6.03 16.42
CA GLY A 123 6.22 4.66 16.29
C GLY A 123 5.47 3.60 17.11
N GLU A 124 4.44 3.96 17.85
CA GLU A 124 3.66 3.00 18.67
C GLU A 124 2.83 2.03 17.82
N GLY A 125 2.53 2.40 16.59
CA GLY A 125 1.71 1.61 15.69
C GLY A 125 0.22 1.62 16.02
N THR A 126 -0.60 1.13 15.09
CA THR A 126 -2.05 1.03 15.26
C THR A 126 -2.63 -0.05 14.34
N SER A 127 -3.75 -0.64 14.73
CA SER A 127 -4.57 -1.51 13.87
C SER A 127 -5.70 -0.72 13.17
N ASN A 128 -5.76 0.59 13.33
CA ASN A 128 -6.70 1.47 12.63
C ASN A 128 -6.14 2.88 12.61
N LEU A 129 -5.55 3.28 11.51
CA LEU A 129 -5.04 4.63 11.33
C LEU A 129 -6.21 5.60 11.11
N ARG A 130 -6.34 6.60 11.99
CA ARG A 130 -7.33 7.66 11.85
C ARG A 130 -6.73 8.86 11.13
N VAL A 131 -7.30 9.22 9.98
CA VAL A 131 -6.76 10.27 9.12
C VAL A 131 -7.73 11.44 9.03
N GLU A 132 -7.21 12.66 9.19
CA GLU A 132 -7.96 13.90 8.98
C GLU A 132 -8.18 14.15 7.49
N LEU A 133 -9.41 14.54 7.11
CA LEU A 133 -9.73 14.92 5.74
C LEU A 133 -9.17 16.32 5.42
N ALA A 134 -8.60 16.47 4.22
CA ALA A 134 -8.03 17.73 3.75
C ALA A 134 -9.09 18.72 3.23
N SER A 135 -10.25 18.22 2.84
CA SER A 135 -11.36 19.00 2.26
C SER A 135 -12.71 18.36 2.60
N ASP A 136 -13.77 19.13 2.42
CA ASP A 136 -15.13 18.59 2.46
C ASP A 136 -15.35 17.63 1.30
N PHE A 137 -16.18 16.61 1.54
CA PHE A 137 -16.52 15.62 0.53
C PHE A 137 -17.91 15.04 0.76
N LYS A 138 -18.59 14.69 -0.33
CA LYS A 138 -19.91 14.06 -0.28
C LYS A 138 -19.87 12.71 -0.98
N ALA A 139 -20.19 11.65 -0.26
CA ALA A 139 -20.27 10.29 -0.79
C ALA A 139 -21.37 9.51 -0.11
N GLY A 140 -22.09 8.68 -0.85
CA GLY A 140 -23.09 7.78 -0.30
C GLY A 140 -24.19 8.50 0.51
N GLY A 141 -24.57 9.74 0.15
CA GLY A 141 -25.54 10.52 0.89
C GLY A 141 -25.03 11.18 2.18
N ARG A 142 -23.80 10.92 2.59
CA ARG A 142 -23.13 11.52 3.74
C ARG A 142 -22.23 12.69 3.31
N VAL A 143 -22.21 13.73 4.13
CA VAL A 143 -21.25 14.84 4.02
C VAL A 143 -20.13 14.58 5.02
N PHE A 144 -18.91 14.60 4.56
CA PHE A 144 -17.68 14.54 5.34
C PHE A 144 -17.05 15.93 5.35
N HIS A 145 -16.57 16.38 6.50
CA HIS A 145 -16.05 17.72 6.65
C HIS A 145 -14.52 17.73 6.73
N LYS A 146 -13.92 18.80 6.21
CA LYS A 146 -12.49 19.07 6.41
C LYS A 146 -12.13 19.01 7.90
N GLY A 147 -11.03 18.30 8.22
CA GLY A 147 -10.58 18.09 9.60
C GLY A 147 -11.29 16.94 10.31
N GLU A 148 -12.36 16.36 9.75
CA GLU A 148 -12.97 15.15 10.27
C GLU A 148 -11.97 14.00 10.23
N LYS A 149 -11.84 13.27 11.36
CA LYS A 149 -10.99 12.07 11.44
C LYS A 149 -11.81 10.85 11.08
N ILE A 150 -11.39 10.17 10.04
CA ILE A 150 -12.02 8.95 9.59
C ILE A 150 -11.22 7.71 10.00
N ASP A 151 -11.93 6.63 10.28
CA ASP A 151 -11.37 5.31 10.51
C ASP A 151 -11.10 4.64 9.17
N THR A 152 -9.82 4.45 8.84
CA THR A 152 -9.43 3.86 7.54
C THR A 152 -9.27 2.35 7.60
N GLY A 153 -9.10 1.80 8.81
CA GLY A 153 -8.73 0.41 9.02
C GLY A 153 -7.32 0.08 8.51
N ILE A 154 -6.53 1.10 8.18
CA ILE A 154 -5.14 0.94 7.78
C ILE A 154 -4.30 0.56 9.00
N ASP A 155 -3.58 -0.53 8.88
CA ASP A 155 -2.63 -1.01 9.88
C ASP A 155 -1.28 -0.31 9.73
N VAL A 156 -0.72 0.14 10.86
CA VAL A 156 0.66 0.64 10.94
C VAL A 156 1.36 -0.13 12.05
N PRO A 157 2.33 -0.99 11.74
CA PRO A 157 3.05 -1.77 12.74
C PRO A 157 3.89 -0.89 13.68
N LYS A 158 4.19 -1.39 14.87
CA LYS A 158 5.12 -0.73 15.79
C LYS A 158 6.49 -0.52 15.14
N GLY A 159 7.02 0.70 15.25
CA GLY A 159 8.28 1.10 14.64
C GLY A 159 8.20 1.37 13.13
N ALA A 160 7.03 1.20 12.48
CA ALA A 160 6.85 1.50 11.07
C ALA A 160 6.48 2.97 10.84
N TYR A 161 6.98 3.53 9.74
CA TYR A 161 6.62 4.86 9.23
C TYR A 161 5.91 4.78 7.86
N ALA A 162 5.35 3.61 7.56
CA ALA A 162 4.45 3.40 6.43
C ALA A 162 3.34 2.41 6.82
N PRO A 163 2.19 2.43 6.14
CA PRO A 163 1.15 1.44 6.33
C PRO A 163 1.63 0.03 5.96
N LEU A 164 1.09 -0.97 6.66
CA LEU A 164 1.36 -2.37 6.36
C LEU A 164 0.86 -2.73 4.95
N GLY A 165 1.76 -3.29 4.13
CA GLY A 165 1.41 -3.73 2.79
C GLY A 165 1.08 -2.61 1.79
N MET A 166 1.45 -1.36 2.11
CA MET A 166 1.29 -0.23 1.20
C MET A 166 2.67 0.36 0.83
N PRO A 167 3.34 -0.18 -0.19
CA PRO A 167 4.58 0.36 -0.70
C PRO A 167 4.43 1.81 -1.17
N ILE A 168 5.40 2.65 -0.79
CA ILE A 168 5.48 4.05 -1.19
C ILE A 168 6.61 4.17 -2.21
N ARG A 169 6.33 4.80 -3.33
CA ARG A 169 7.31 5.16 -4.35
C ARG A 169 7.29 6.66 -4.57
N TYR A 170 8.47 7.28 -4.52
CA TYR A 170 8.67 8.64 -5.00
C TYR A 170 9.43 8.58 -6.32
N ASP A 171 8.90 9.19 -7.35
CA ASP A 171 9.44 9.16 -8.69
C ASP A 171 9.05 10.45 -9.43
N HIS A 172 10.04 11.16 -10.00
CA HIS A 172 9.85 12.40 -10.75
C HIS A 172 8.94 13.44 -10.05
N GLY A 173 9.20 13.68 -8.76
CA GLY A 173 8.45 14.67 -7.97
C GLY A 173 7.07 14.20 -7.50
N ARG A 174 6.64 12.96 -7.80
CA ARG A 174 5.35 12.42 -7.41
C ARG A 174 5.48 11.25 -6.43
N VAL A 175 4.69 11.28 -5.37
CA VAL A 175 4.53 10.15 -4.46
C VAL A 175 3.42 9.26 -4.99
N ARG A 176 3.70 7.97 -5.11
CA ARG A 176 2.74 6.92 -5.45
C ARG A 176 2.64 5.92 -4.32
N VAL A 177 1.43 5.41 -4.09
CA VAL A 177 1.18 4.37 -3.10
C VAL A 177 0.55 3.18 -3.80
N GLY A 178 1.15 2.01 -3.60
CA GLY A 178 0.62 0.74 -4.09
C GLY A 178 0.02 -0.08 -2.96
N ILE A 179 -0.61 -1.20 -3.33
CA ILE A 179 -1.14 -2.21 -2.43
C ILE A 179 -0.49 -3.54 -2.78
N SER A 180 0.16 -4.17 -1.80
CA SER A 180 0.71 -5.51 -1.89
C SER A 180 -0.21 -6.54 -1.21
N CYS A 181 0.13 -7.82 -1.32
CA CYS A 181 -0.64 -8.89 -0.67
C CYS A 181 -0.77 -8.69 0.85
N ALA A 182 0.25 -8.10 1.48
CA ALA A 182 0.28 -7.90 2.92
C ALA A 182 -0.80 -6.93 3.43
N ALA A 183 -1.29 -6.00 2.62
CA ALA A 183 -2.34 -5.05 3.04
C ALA A 183 -3.64 -5.75 3.46
N CYS A 184 -3.98 -6.86 2.78
CA CYS A 184 -5.20 -7.62 3.04
C CYS A 184 -4.97 -8.93 3.79
N HIS A 185 -3.76 -9.54 3.66
CA HIS A 185 -3.44 -10.86 4.20
C HIS A 185 -2.44 -10.85 5.36
N ALA A 186 -2.19 -9.68 5.91
CA ALA A 186 -1.53 -9.49 7.19
C ALA A 186 -2.27 -8.40 7.97
N THR A 187 -2.18 -8.44 9.29
CA THR A 187 -2.77 -7.41 10.17
C THR A 187 -1.85 -7.13 11.34
N VAL A 188 -2.13 -6.05 12.06
CA VAL A 188 -1.42 -5.66 13.27
C VAL A 188 -2.19 -6.15 14.50
N ASP A 189 -1.53 -6.91 15.36
CA ASP A 189 -2.09 -7.31 16.64
C ASP A 189 -2.48 -6.09 17.49
N ARG A 190 -3.69 -6.10 18.03
CA ARG A 190 -4.24 -4.92 18.74
C ARG A 190 -3.50 -4.56 20.02
N LEU A 191 -2.84 -5.52 20.66
CA LEU A 191 -2.12 -5.29 21.92
C LEU A 191 -0.63 -5.03 21.69
N SER A 192 0.05 -5.97 21.04
CA SER A 192 1.50 -5.90 20.84
C SER A 192 1.93 -4.98 19.70
N LYS A 193 1.01 -4.65 18.78
CA LYS A 193 1.27 -3.92 17.54
C LYS A 193 2.27 -4.62 16.61
N ASN A 194 2.50 -5.91 16.82
CA ASN A 194 3.29 -6.75 15.94
C ASN A 194 2.45 -7.23 14.75
N VAL A 195 3.13 -7.54 13.65
CA VAL A 195 2.47 -8.07 12.45
C VAL A 195 2.10 -9.53 12.63
N ILE A 196 0.87 -9.89 12.27
CA ILE A 196 0.37 -11.26 12.15
C ILE A 196 0.24 -11.57 10.66
N GLU A 197 1.12 -12.42 10.12
CA GLU A 197 1.06 -12.88 8.74
C GLU A 197 0.02 -14.00 8.59
N GLY A 198 -0.72 -14.00 7.46
CA GLY A 198 -1.78 -14.96 7.17
C GLY A 198 -3.11 -14.69 7.91
N ALA A 199 -3.22 -13.59 8.62
CA ALA A 199 -4.49 -13.12 9.17
C ALA A 199 -5.11 -12.05 8.25
N PRO A 200 -6.41 -12.14 7.94
CA PRO A 200 -7.05 -11.13 7.12
C PRO A 200 -7.15 -9.79 7.87
N ASN A 201 -6.88 -8.69 7.18
CA ASN A 201 -7.18 -7.34 7.67
C ASN A 201 -8.64 -7.02 7.39
N ASN A 202 -9.53 -7.42 8.29
CA ASN A 202 -10.98 -7.22 8.16
C ASN A 202 -11.42 -5.78 8.42
N ASP A 203 -10.56 -4.97 9.05
CA ASP A 203 -10.88 -3.59 9.41
C ASP A 203 -10.56 -2.62 8.27
N LEU A 204 -9.80 -3.05 7.24
CA LEU A 204 -9.38 -2.21 6.11
C LEU A 204 -10.58 -1.73 5.30
N ASN A 205 -10.85 -0.42 5.38
CA ASN A 205 -11.97 0.20 4.69
C ASN A 205 -11.58 0.70 3.29
N LEU A 206 -11.19 -0.25 2.44
CA LEU A 206 -10.74 0.05 1.08
C LEU A 206 -11.85 0.73 0.26
N GLY A 207 -13.11 0.34 0.45
CA GLY A 207 -14.26 0.95 -0.23
C GLY A 207 -14.39 2.44 0.08
N LEU A 208 -14.21 2.85 1.33
CA LEU A 208 -14.25 4.25 1.72
C LEU A 208 -13.07 5.03 1.12
N MET A 209 -11.86 4.45 1.16
CA MET A 209 -10.69 5.08 0.56
C MET A 209 -10.85 5.27 -0.95
N MET A 210 -11.42 4.28 -1.65
CA MET A 210 -11.73 4.38 -3.07
C MET A 210 -12.82 5.44 -3.32
N ALA A 211 -13.84 5.53 -2.47
CA ALA A 211 -14.88 6.56 -2.59
C ALA A 211 -14.31 7.98 -2.48
N PHE A 212 -13.25 8.19 -1.70
CA PHE A 212 -12.57 9.47 -1.57
C PHE A 212 -11.58 9.78 -2.71
N ALA A 213 -11.32 8.84 -3.61
CA ALA A 213 -10.46 9.09 -4.75
C ALA A 213 -11.04 10.18 -5.67
N SER A 214 -10.19 10.99 -6.29
CA SER A 214 -10.61 12.08 -7.18
C SER A 214 -11.28 11.58 -8.46
N ASN A 215 -11.02 10.34 -8.87
CA ASN A 215 -11.52 9.70 -10.10
C ASN A 215 -12.03 8.27 -9.85
N THR A 216 -13.03 8.13 -8.99
CA THR A 216 -13.67 6.84 -8.67
C THR A 216 -14.37 6.18 -9.87
N ALA A 217 -14.81 6.96 -10.85
CA ALA A 217 -15.47 6.44 -12.05
C ALA A 217 -14.60 5.42 -12.80
N THR A 218 -13.28 5.60 -12.81
CA THR A 218 -12.34 4.66 -13.44
C THR A 218 -12.43 3.24 -12.87
N TYR A 219 -12.63 3.12 -11.57
CA TYR A 219 -12.79 1.82 -10.91
C TYR A 219 -14.06 1.11 -11.37
N PHE A 220 -15.19 1.83 -11.39
CA PHE A 220 -16.49 1.24 -11.72
C PHE A 220 -16.69 0.97 -13.21
N THR A 221 -16.10 1.80 -14.07
CA THR A 221 -16.26 1.64 -15.52
C THR A 221 -15.22 0.72 -16.15
N HIS A 222 -14.22 0.26 -15.39
CA HIS A 222 -13.07 -0.50 -15.89
C HIS A 222 -12.34 0.19 -17.07
N ALA A 223 -12.47 1.52 -17.17
CA ALA A 223 -11.89 2.33 -18.23
C ALA A 223 -10.81 3.25 -17.67
N GLN A 224 -9.72 3.41 -18.41
CA GLN A 224 -8.70 4.42 -18.11
C GLN A 224 -9.20 5.81 -18.50
N ILE A 225 -9.93 6.47 -17.61
CA ILE A 225 -10.47 7.79 -17.86
C ILE A 225 -9.47 8.82 -17.33
N LYS A 226 -8.98 9.70 -18.21
CA LYS A 226 -8.11 10.80 -17.80
C LYS A 226 -8.86 11.71 -16.82
N ALA A 227 -8.21 12.13 -15.75
CA ALA A 227 -8.81 12.99 -14.70
C ALA A 227 -9.47 14.25 -15.27
N ALA A 228 -8.95 14.83 -16.37
CA ALA A 228 -9.55 15.96 -17.08
C ALA A 228 -10.96 15.69 -17.64
N ASN A 229 -11.31 14.42 -17.88
CA ASN A 229 -12.60 14.03 -18.44
C ASN A 229 -13.63 13.63 -17.39
N VAL A 230 -13.23 13.57 -16.10
CA VAL A 230 -14.11 13.12 -14.99
C VAL A 230 -15.29 14.05 -14.81
N GLN A 231 -15.11 15.36 -14.98
CA GLN A 231 -16.20 16.35 -14.88
C GLN A 231 -17.23 16.18 -15.98
N ALA A 232 -16.80 15.87 -17.21
CA ALA A 232 -17.70 15.58 -18.31
C ALA A 232 -18.55 14.34 -18.04
N ILE A 233 -17.94 13.28 -17.46
CA ILE A 233 -18.67 12.05 -17.13
C ILE A 233 -19.63 12.25 -15.96
N LYS A 234 -19.26 13.04 -14.94
CA LYS A 234 -20.15 13.38 -13.82
C LYS A 234 -21.39 14.16 -14.25
N ALA A 235 -21.35 14.84 -15.40
CA ALA A 235 -22.50 15.52 -15.95
C ALA A 235 -23.49 14.58 -16.66
N TYR A 236 -23.10 13.33 -16.95
CA TYR A 236 -23.94 12.30 -17.58
C TYR A 236 -24.49 11.26 -16.59
N LEU A 237 -24.02 11.24 -15.33
CA LEU A 237 -24.50 10.40 -14.24
C LEU A 237 -25.34 11.20 -13.24
#